data_66f3b4bef836e86cf322897e088bd725
#
_entry.id   66f3b4bef836e86cf322897e088bd725
#
_cell.length_a   1.000
_cell.length_b   1.000
_cell.length_c   1.000
_cell.angle_alpha   90.00
_cell.angle_beta   90.00
_cell.angle_gamma   90.00
#
_symmetry.space_group_name_H-M   'P 1'
#
loop_
_entity.id
_entity.type
_entity.pdbx_description
1 polymer ?
#
loop_
_entity_poly.entity_id
_entity_poly.type
_entity_poly.pdbx_seq_one_letter_code
_entity_poly.pdbx_strand_id
1 'polypeptide(L)'
;MGDERILRARRTRSNYNQIAEVILFDMDSSASSQLPADLFCDRSFECRSGWTAEERLDNFEKLITVHGVLSFYEFFLLFVKKLRYWFEYIGVCTVIRIVPLLPIGLLRRFADGAGWLVYHLDRKNRRVALANLKAAFGDTYTPKQRERIARQSLQIFGRSFLELFWTPRLSASNVAKYITIEDEKLLESIVSTKASRPVVGVTIHFGNFEWASAYYALRGYKGLILMQRFKNDRLTVLFQRLRETSGQTSVTQENSMVRFFKALKRGVPVGILIDLTLKMSDPAVIFRTFGLPMRATMMHAVLHDRTGAPIMPFVALPRKGGGYLIRAFEPMQFPAGTPYQEIAQACWDKFEPLIREHPEQWLWGYKHWRYRPANPEKPHPFYANRSELFDAEFDQINAN
;
A
#
# COMPACT_ATOMS: atom_id res chain seq x y z
N MET A 1 -15.91 22.14 29.15
CA MET A 1 -17.28 21.68 28.76
C MET A 1 -17.44 21.34 27.29
N GLY A 2 -16.47 21.58 26.43
CA GLY A 2 -16.51 21.20 25.00
C GLY A 2 -16.06 19.76 24.71
N ASP A 3 -15.09 19.25 25.44
CA ASP A 3 -14.43 17.95 25.16
C ASP A 3 -15.27 16.71 25.53
N GLU A 4 -16.08 16.79 26.57
CA GLU A 4 -16.95 15.66 26.96
C GLU A 4 -18.07 15.36 25.96
N ARG A 5 -18.57 16.36 25.24
CA ARG A 5 -19.60 16.17 24.19
C ARG A 5 -19.00 15.47 22.96
N ILE A 6 -17.77 15.77 22.60
CA ILE A 6 -17.08 15.13 21.46
C ILE A 6 -16.70 13.67 21.80
N LEU A 7 -16.30 13.38 23.02
CA LEU A 7 -16.02 12.03 23.49
C LEU A 7 -17.28 11.15 23.62
N ARG A 8 -18.41 11.73 24.06
CA ARG A 8 -19.71 11.04 24.04
C ARG A 8 -20.20 10.73 22.63
N ALA A 9 -20.06 11.67 21.68
CA ALA A 9 -20.43 11.44 20.27
C ALA A 9 -19.56 10.37 19.59
N ARG A 10 -18.28 10.26 19.98
CA ARG A 10 -17.39 9.19 19.49
C ARG A 10 -17.67 7.83 20.09
N ARG A 11 -18.07 7.75 21.37
CA ARG A 11 -18.47 6.48 22.03
C ARG A 11 -19.79 5.92 21.50
N THR A 12 -20.79 6.78 21.27
CA THR A 12 -22.05 6.35 20.62
C THR A 12 -21.80 5.87 19.20
N ARG A 13 -20.95 6.54 18.41
CA ARG A 13 -20.61 6.14 17.04
C ARG A 13 -19.91 4.77 16.98
N SER A 14 -19.09 4.42 17.98
CA SER A 14 -18.42 3.12 18.09
C SER A 14 -19.41 1.99 18.37
N ASN A 15 -20.40 2.21 19.26
CA ASN A 15 -21.41 1.21 19.61
C ASN A 15 -22.39 0.96 18.48
N TYR A 16 -22.77 1.99 17.69
CA TYR A 16 -23.66 1.83 16.53
C TYR A 16 -23.00 1.07 15.39
N ASN A 17 -21.70 1.24 15.17
CA ASN A 17 -20.98 0.45 14.17
C ASN A 17 -20.90 -1.04 14.53
N GLN A 18 -20.79 -1.39 15.81
CA GLN A 18 -20.84 -2.78 16.28
C GLN A 18 -22.25 -3.39 16.13
N ILE A 19 -23.28 -2.63 16.43
CA ILE A 19 -24.68 -3.10 16.27
C ILE A 19 -25.05 -3.27 14.79
N ALA A 20 -24.61 -2.37 13.92
CA ALA A 20 -24.81 -2.49 12.47
C ALA A 20 -24.05 -3.68 11.86
N GLU A 21 -22.87 -4.02 12.38
CA GLU A 21 -22.14 -5.21 11.97
C GLU A 21 -22.82 -6.51 12.42
N VAL A 22 -23.40 -6.54 13.62
CA VAL A 22 -24.14 -7.70 14.14
C VAL A 22 -25.43 -7.92 13.36
N ILE A 23 -26.20 -6.88 13.06
CA ILE A 23 -27.45 -6.99 12.27
C ILE A 23 -27.18 -7.43 10.83
N LEU A 24 -26.03 -7.04 10.25
CA LEU A 24 -25.67 -7.41 8.89
C LEU A 24 -25.06 -8.81 8.77
N PHE A 25 -24.54 -9.36 9.87
CA PHE A 25 -24.04 -10.74 9.93
C PHE A 25 -25.19 -11.75 10.04
N ASP A 26 -26.29 -11.38 10.72
CA ASP A 26 -27.46 -12.24 10.93
C ASP A 26 -28.40 -12.34 9.70
N MET A 27 -28.29 -11.44 8.74
CA MET A 27 -29.08 -11.51 7.50
C MET A 27 -28.54 -12.50 6.47
N ASP A 28 -27.34 -13.05 6.65
CA ASP A 28 -26.75 -14.08 5.76
C ASP A 28 -26.87 -15.52 6.34
N SER A 29 -27.37 -15.67 7.57
CA SER A 29 -27.62 -16.98 8.17
C SER A 29 -29.12 -17.16 8.44
N SER A 30 -29.74 -18.07 7.69
CA SER A 30 -31.08 -18.57 7.94
C SER A 30 -31.14 -19.36 9.26
N ALA A 31 -31.26 -18.69 10.40
CA ALA A 31 -31.62 -19.31 11.66
C ALA A 31 -32.32 -18.27 12.54
N SER A 32 -33.63 -18.36 12.58
CA SER A 32 -34.49 -17.67 13.54
C SER A 32 -34.26 -18.21 14.95
N SER A 33 -34.00 -17.36 15.92
CA SER A 33 -34.70 -17.30 17.21
C SER A 33 -33.90 -16.57 18.29
N GLN A 34 -34.64 -15.67 18.97
CA GLN A 34 -34.38 -15.08 20.28
C GLN A 34 -33.34 -13.95 20.37
N LEU A 35 -33.81 -12.72 20.15
CA LEU A 35 -33.20 -11.50 20.66
C LEU A 35 -33.52 -11.37 22.18
N PRO A 36 -32.53 -11.06 23.04
CA PRO A 36 -32.73 -10.76 24.46
C PRO A 36 -33.47 -9.42 24.60
N ALA A 37 -34.47 -9.39 25.49
CA ALA A 37 -35.32 -8.23 25.78
C ALA A 37 -34.59 -7.05 26.44
N ASP A 38 -33.34 -7.19 26.78
CA ASP A 38 -32.55 -6.22 27.57
C ASP A 38 -31.90 -5.10 26.76
N LEU A 39 -32.08 -5.10 25.43
CA LEU A 39 -31.40 -4.15 24.51
C LEU A 39 -32.13 -2.80 24.36
N PHE A 40 -33.29 -2.62 24.99
CA PHE A 40 -34.13 -1.41 24.82
C PHE A 40 -34.23 -0.51 26.06
N CYS A 41 -33.46 -0.71 27.11
CA CYS A 41 -33.52 0.13 28.31
C CYS A 41 -32.22 0.92 28.51
N ASP A 42 -32.07 2.05 27.77
CA ASP A 42 -31.03 3.03 28.08
C ASP A 42 -31.55 3.99 29.17
N ARG A 43 -30.92 3.92 30.37
CA ARG A 43 -31.25 4.71 31.56
C ARG A 43 -30.82 6.18 31.51
N SER A 44 -30.60 6.77 30.32
CA SER A 44 -30.12 8.14 30.17
C SER A 44 -31.23 9.17 29.85
N PHE A 45 -32.50 8.82 29.93
CA PHE A 45 -33.59 9.78 29.81
C PHE A 45 -33.97 10.36 31.18
N GLU A 46 -33.32 11.43 31.62
CA GLU A 46 -33.82 12.28 32.69
C GLU A 46 -35.13 12.96 32.25
N CYS A 47 -36.27 12.48 32.75
CA CYS A 47 -37.53 13.19 32.66
C CYS A 47 -37.45 14.52 33.44
N ARG A 48 -37.22 15.65 32.73
CA ARG A 48 -37.45 16.96 33.32
C ARG A 48 -38.93 17.08 33.67
N SER A 49 -39.21 17.20 34.97
CA SER A 49 -40.53 17.51 35.52
C SER A 49 -40.93 18.93 35.09
N GLY A 50 -41.81 19.06 34.10
CA GLY A 50 -42.29 20.37 33.66
C GLY A 50 -42.80 20.45 32.20
N TRP A 51 -42.71 19.39 31.43
CA TRP A 51 -43.23 19.39 30.06
C TRP A 51 -44.66 18.93 29.99
N THR A 52 -45.47 19.65 29.15
CA THR A 52 -46.85 19.22 28.85
C THR A 52 -46.88 17.93 28.03
N ALA A 53 -47.98 17.22 28.01
CA ALA A 53 -48.14 16.01 27.23
C ALA A 53 -47.94 16.23 25.72
N GLU A 54 -48.32 17.40 25.21
CA GLU A 54 -48.11 17.78 23.81
C GLU A 54 -46.64 18.05 23.48
N GLU A 55 -45.88 18.73 24.34
CA GLU A 55 -44.46 18.95 24.18
C GLU A 55 -43.64 17.66 24.21
N ARG A 56 -44.11 16.67 24.99
CA ARG A 56 -43.48 15.34 25.02
C ARG A 56 -43.75 14.57 23.73
N LEU A 57 -44.95 14.64 23.17
CA LEU A 57 -45.30 14.01 21.91
C LEU A 57 -44.56 14.65 20.73
N ASP A 58 -44.49 15.98 20.64
CA ASP A 58 -43.80 16.69 19.56
C ASP A 58 -42.30 16.43 19.57
N ASN A 59 -41.66 16.38 20.75
CA ASN A 59 -40.28 16.01 20.87
C ASN A 59 -39.99 14.52 20.57
N PHE A 60 -40.96 13.63 20.91
CA PHE A 60 -40.84 12.22 20.59
C PHE A 60 -41.00 11.96 19.08
N GLU A 61 -41.93 12.63 18.40
CA GLU A 61 -42.07 12.59 16.94
C GLU A 61 -40.84 13.17 16.21
N LYS A 62 -40.29 14.28 16.68
CA LYS A 62 -39.06 14.84 16.16
C LYS A 62 -37.88 13.89 16.36
N LEU A 63 -37.78 13.23 17.51
CA LEU A 63 -36.72 12.26 17.80
C LEU A 63 -36.85 11.03 16.90
N ILE A 64 -38.05 10.47 16.71
CA ILE A 64 -38.30 9.36 15.79
C ILE A 64 -38.00 9.77 14.35
N THR A 65 -38.46 10.95 13.92
CA THR A 65 -38.22 11.44 12.56
C THR A 65 -36.72 11.65 12.28
N VAL A 66 -35.98 12.28 13.19
CA VAL A 66 -34.55 12.50 13.05
C VAL A 66 -33.76 11.18 13.07
N HIS A 67 -34.08 10.26 13.99
CA HIS A 67 -33.44 8.96 14.06
C HIS A 67 -33.79 8.06 12.89
N GLY A 68 -35.02 8.08 12.44
CA GLY A 68 -35.49 7.35 11.26
C GLY A 68 -34.84 7.83 9.97
N VAL A 69 -34.72 9.13 9.78
CA VAL A 69 -34.04 9.73 8.61
C VAL A 69 -32.56 9.45 8.64
N LEU A 70 -31.89 9.57 9.80
CA LEU A 70 -30.46 9.22 9.96
C LEU A 70 -30.21 7.73 9.68
N SER A 71 -31.05 6.84 10.20
CA SER A 71 -30.95 5.39 9.95
C SER A 71 -31.18 5.05 8.48
N PHE A 72 -32.14 5.69 7.80
CA PHE A 72 -32.38 5.49 6.37
C PHE A 72 -31.21 6.01 5.53
N TYR A 73 -30.64 7.17 5.87
CA TYR A 73 -29.48 7.73 5.18
C TYR A 73 -28.23 6.85 5.34
N GLU A 74 -27.97 6.35 6.53
CA GLU A 74 -26.85 5.41 6.77
C GLU A 74 -27.07 4.10 6.01
N PHE A 75 -28.27 3.54 6.02
CA PHE A 75 -28.63 2.37 5.25
C PHE A 75 -28.43 2.59 3.74
N PHE A 76 -28.87 3.73 3.22
CA PHE A 76 -28.69 4.10 1.82
C PHE A 76 -27.21 4.22 1.45
N LEU A 77 -26.40 4.86 2.28
CA LEU A 77 -24.95 4.96 2.07
C LEU A 77 -24.26 3.60 2.07
N LEU A 78 -24.65 2.72 2.99
CA LEU A 78 -24.15 1.34 3.05
C LEU A 78 -24.57 0.54 1.81
N PHE A 79 -25.80 0.69 1.35
CA PHE A 79 -26.30 0.05 0.12
C PHE A 79 -25.50 0.52 -1.10
N VAL A 80 -25.33 1.84 -1.28
CA VAL A 80 -24.54 2.41 -2.38
C VAL A 80 -23.10 1.92 -2.32
N LYS A 81 -22.50 1.85 -1.10
CA LYS A 81 -21.15 1.30 -0.90
C LYS A 81 -21.06 -0.17 -1.30
N LYS A 82 -22.04 -1.00 -0.89
CA LYS A 82 -22.08 -2.43 -1.26
C LYS A 82 -22.22 -2.61 -2.78
N LEU A 83 -23.11 -1.84 -3.40
CA LEU A 83 -23.32 -1.86 -4.85
C LEU A 83 -22.06 -1.47 -5.60
N ARG A 84 -21.36 -0.41 -5.19
CA ARG A 84 -20.07 -0.02 -5.74
C ARG A 84 -19.03 -1.14 -5.59
N TYR A 85 -18.94 -1.79 -4.43
CA TYR A 85 -18.02 -2.89 -4.21
C TYR A 85 -18.32 -4.11 -5.09
N TRP A 86 -19.59 -4.35 -5.40
CA TRP A 86 -20.00 -5.38 -6.36
C TRP A 86 -19.53 -5.05 -7.79
N PHE A 87 -19.73 -3.81 -8.25
CA PHE A 87 -19.25 -3.38 -9.56
C PHE A 87 -17.71 -3.43 -9.66
N GLU A 88 -17.01 -2.97 -8.62
CA GLU A 88 -15.54 -3.10 -8.54
C GLU A 88 -15.10 -4.57 -8.67
N TYR A 89 -15.76 -5.47 -7.94
CA TYR A 89 -15.46 -6.90 -7.98
C TYR A 89 -15.72 -7.52 -9.34
N ILE A 90 -16.90 -7.30 -9.94
CA ILE A 90 -17.26 -7.81 -11.27
C ILE A 90 -16.28 -7.26 -12.31
N GLY A 91 -15.98 -5.96 -12.27
CA GLY A 91 -15.03 -5.33 -13.19
C GLY A 91 -13.64 -6.00 -13.11
N VAL A 92 -13.11 -6.19 -11.91
CA VAL A 92 -11.81 -6.87 -11.71
C VAL A 92 -11.88 -8.33 -12.16
N CYS A 93 -12.95 -9.07 -11.85
CA CYS A 93 -13.13 -10.45 -12.34
C CYS A 93 -13.14 -10.53 -13.87
N THR A 94 -13.76 -9.56 -14.53
CA THR A 94 -13.77 -9.46 -16.00
C THR A 94 -12.35 -9.22 -16.53
N VAL A 95 -11.62 -8.29 -15.93
CA VAL A 95 -10.22 -8.01 -16.30
C VAL A 95 -9.34 -9.25 -16.12
N ILE A 96 -9.46 -9.95 -14.98
CA ILE A 96 -8.72 -11.21 -14.71
C ILE A 96 -8.97 -12.27 -15.80
N ARG A 97 -10.18 -12.33 -16.38
CA ARG A 97 -10.52 -13.30 -17.43
C ARG A 97 -10.06 -12.86 -18.82
N ILE A 98 -10.18 -11.57 -19.14
CA ILE A 98 -9.93 -11.05 -20.49
C ILE A 98 -8.43 -10.77 -20.71
N VAL A 99 -7.75 -10.16 -19.76
CA VAL A 99 -6.36 -9.72 -19.93
C VAL A 99 -5.41 -10.86 -20.29
N PRO A 100 -5.47 -12.05 -19.69
CA PRO A 100 -4.61 -13.17 -20.09
C PRO A 100 -4.83 -13.64 -21.54
N LEU A 101 -5.97 -13.35 -22.16
CA LEU A 101 -6.26 -13.74 -23.56
C LEU A 101 -5.57 -12.82 -24.57
N LEU A 102 -5.17 -11.62 -24.15
CA LEU A 102 -4.56 -10.64 -25.03
C LEU A 102 -3.08 -10.92 -25.28
N PRO A 103 -2.58 -10.73 -26.51
CA PRO A 103 -1.15 -10.67 -26.77
C PRO A 103 -0.51 -9.57 -25.92
N ILE A 104 0.64 -9.85 -25.31
CA ILE A 104 1.30 -8.91 -24.39
C ILE A 104 1.61 -7.54 -25.02
N GLY A 105 1.94 -7.52 -26.31
CA GLY A 105 2.19 -6.27 -27.05
C GLY A 105 0.94 -5.38 -27.16
N LEU A 106 -0.23 -5.99 -27.37
CA LEU A 106 -1.51 -5.26 -27.40
C LEU A 106 -1.88 -4.76 -25.99
N LEU A 107 -1.72 -5.60 -24.98
CA LEU A 107 -1.94 -5.21 -23.59
C LEU A 107 -1.10 -3.98 -23.18
N ARG A 108 0.18 -3.96 -23.55
CA ARG A 108 1.08 -2.84 -23.28
C ARG A 108 0.65 -1.56 -23.97
N ARG A 109 0.25 -1.62 -25.23
CA ARG A 109 -0.28 -0.45 -25.97
C ARG A 109 -1.56 0.09 -25.31
N PHE A 110 -2.44 -0.81 -24.89
CA PHE A 110 -3.64 -0.43 -24.15
C PHE A 110 -3.28 0.22 -22.79
N ALA A 111 -2.34 -0.36 -22.06
CA ALA A 111 -1.87 0.19 -20.79
C ALA A 111 -1.26 1.59 -20.93
N ASP A 112 -0.47 1.80 -22.00
CA ASP A 112 0.12 3.11 -22.31
C ASP A 112 -0.94 4.16 -22.63
N GLY A 113 -1.96 3.77 -23.42
CA GLY A 113 -3.10 4.63 -23.72
C GLY A 113 -3.94 4.96 -22.50
N ALA A 114 -4.23 3.96 -21.65
CA ALA A 114 -4.95 4.14 -20.41
C ALA A 114 -4.16 5.03 -19.42
N GLY A 115 -2.86 4.82 -19.27
CA GLY A 115 -1.99 5.65 -18.44
C GLY A 115 -1.89 7.11 -18.95
N TRP A 116 -1.86 7.29 -20.27
CA TRP A 116 -1.95 8.63 -20.89
C TRP A 116 -3.28 9.30 -20.52
N LEU A 117 -4.39 8.59 -20.65
CA LEU A 117 -5.72 9.13 -20.30
C LEU A 117 -5.81 9.49 -18.80
N VAL A 118 -5.35 8.60 -17.92
CA VAL A 118 -5.30 8.86 -16.47
C VAL A 118 -4.47 10.10 -16.16
N TYR A 119 -3.31 10.30 -16.80
CA TYR A 119 -2.50 11.50 -16.63
C TYR A 119 -3.28 12.78 -16.93
N HIS A 120 -4.12 12.78 -17.94
CA HIS A 120 -4.93 13.96 -18.32
C HIS A 120 -6.16 14.16 -17.43
N LEU A 121 -6.80 13.09 -16.99
CA LEU A 121 -8.02 13.12 -16.18
C LEU A 121 -7.73 13.31 -14.69
N ASP A 122 -6.72 12.62 -14.15
CA ASP A 122 -6.37 12.70 -12.72
C ASP A 122 -5.43 13.88 -12.43
N ARG A 123 -6.04 15.07 -12.40
CA ARG A 123 -5.33 16.33 -12.09
C ARG A 123 -4.62 16.30 -10.74
N LYS A 124 -5.16 15.55 -9.75
CA LYS A 124 -4.60 15.47 -8.41
C LYS A 124 -3.26 14.71 -8.40
N ASN A 125 -3.23 13.50 -8.93
CA ASN A 125 -2.00 12.71 -8.99
C ASN A 125 -0.97 13.35 -9.92
N ARG A 126 -1.39 13.97 -11.04
CA ARG A 126 -0.49 14.75 -11.90
C ARG A 126 0.19 15.89 -11.13
N ARG A 127 -0.56 16.69 -10.34
CA ARG A 127 0.02 17.76 -9.51
C ARG A 127 1.01 17.23 -8.48
N VAL A 128 0.71 16.10 -7.85
CA VAL A 128 1.64 15.42 -6.91
C VAL A 128 2.92 15.01 -7.63
N ALA A 129 2.82 14.34 -8.77
CA ALA A 129 3.99 13.89 -9.55
C ALA A 129 4.90 15.06 -9.95
N LEU A 130 4.33 16.14 -10.46
CA LEU A 130 5.09 17.34 -10.86
C LEU A 130 5.77 18.02 -9.66
N ALA A 131 5.08 18.09 -8.50
CA ALA A 131 5.63 18.65 -7.28
C ALA A 131 6.78 17.79 -6.74
N ASN A 132 6.64 16.48 -6.78
CA ASN A 132 7.70 15.53 -6.38
C ASN A 132 8.93 15.65 -7.27
N LEU A 133 8.76 15.69 -8.58
CA LEU A 133 9.85 15.88 -9.53
C LEU A 133 10.57 17.22 -9.31
N LYS A 134 9.83 18.30 -9.03
CA LYS A 134 10.44 19.59 -8.70
C LYS A 134 11.22 19.54 -7.38
N ALA A 135 10.69 18.88 -6.36
CA ALA A 135 11.34 18.76 -5.05
C ALA A 135 12.62 17.88 -5.12
N ALA A 136 12.57 16.77 -5.87
CA ALA A 136 13.70 15.85 -6.02
C ALA A 136 14.84 16.41 -6.89
N PHE A 137 14.50 17.02 -8.01
CA PHE A 137 15.46 17.40 -9.06
C PHE A 137 15.68 18.92 -9.21
N GLY A 138 14.92 19.74 -8.49
CA GLY A 138 15.04 21.17 -8.63
C GLY A 138 14.81 21.64 -10.08
N ASP A 139 15.78 22.33 -10.63
CA ASP A 139 15.74 22.87 -12.00
C ASP A 139 16.54 22.03 -13.02
N THR A 140 16.96 20.81 -12.63
CA THR A 140 17.62 19.86 -13.55
C THR A 140 16.76 19.56 -14.79
N TYR A 141 15.42 19.50 -14.62
CA TYR A 141 14.47 19.29 -15.70
C TYR A 141 13.61 20.54 -15.93
N THR A 142 13.44 20.91 -17.22
CA THR A 142 12.46 21.93 -17.62
C THR A 142 11.03 21.49 -17.28
N PRO A 143 10.05 22.41 -17.20
CA PRO A 143 8.65 22.07 -16.97
C PRO A 143 8.11 20.99 -17.95
N LYS A 144 8.42 21.11 -19.23
CA LYS A 144 8.01 20.13 -20.26
C LYS A 144 8.64 18.75 -20.05
N GLN A 145 9.90 18.70 -19.63
CA GLN A 145 10.56 17.43 -19.28
C GLN A 145 9.92 16.77 -18.05
N ARG A 146 9.61 17.54 -17.00
CA ARG A 146 8.88 17.05 -15.83
C ARG A 146 7.50 16.49 -16.19
N GLU A 147 6.75 17.18 -17.04
CA GLU A 147 5.46 16.67 -17.55
C GLU A 147 5.60 15.35 -18.29
N ARG A 148 6.64 15.24 -19.14
CA ARG A 148 6.93 13.99 -19.86
C ARG A 148 7.25 12.86 -18.89
N ILE A 149 8.15 13.07 -17.91
CA ILE A 149 8.52 12.09 -16.90
C ILE A 149 7.31 11.67 -16.08
N ALA A 150 6.51 12.63 -15.57
CA ALA A 150 5.31 12.35 -14.79
C ALA A 150 4.29 11.51 -15.57
N ARG A 151 4.06 11.82 -16.86
CA ARG A 151 3.19 11.04 -17.71
C ARG A 151 3.70 9.62 -17.93
N GLN A 152 4.98 9.47 -18.27
CA GLN A 152 5.60 8.15 -18.48
C GLN A 152 5.56 7.31 -17.20
N SER A 153 5.80 7.91 -16.04
CA SER A 153 5.69 7.22 -14.74
C SER A 153 4.29 6.63 -14.50
N LEU A 154 3.24 7.39 -14.76
CA LEU A 154 1.86 6.87 -14.64
C LEU A 154 1.55 5.77 -15.67
N GLN A 155 2.08 5.88 -16.90
CA GLN A 155 1.95 4.84 -17.92
C GLN A 155 2.64 3.55 -17.49
N ILE A 156 3.87 3.64 -16.96
CA ILE A 156 4.64 2.48 -16.49
C ILE A 156 3.96 1.82 -15.30
N PHE A 157 3.49 2.60 -14.32
CA PHE A 157 2.74 2.06 -13.19
C PHE A 157 1.45 1.36 -13.64
N GLY A 158 0.68 1.99 -14.54
CA GLY A 158 -0.51 1.39 -15.14
C GLY A 158 -0.19 0.10 -15.91
N ARG A 159 0.93 0.06 -16.62
CA ARG A 159 1.42 -1.13 -17.33
C ARG A 159 1.75 -2.25 -16.33
N SER A 160 2.51 -1.96 -15.28
CA SER A 160 2.87 -2.95 -14.24
C SER A 160 1.63 -3.55 -13.60
N PHE A 161 0.60 -2.71 -13.36
CA PHE A 161 -0.66 -3.16 -12.80
C PHE A 161 -1.47 -4.04 -13.77
N LEU A 162 -1.51 -3.72 -15.07
CA LEU A 162 -2.18 -4.55 -16.07
C LEU A 162 -1.41 -5.84 -16.37
N GLU A 163 -0.09 -5.80 -16.37
CA GLU A 163 0.76 -6.98 -16.51
C GLU A 163 0.62 -7.94 -15.32
N LEU A 164 0.25 -7.45 -14.12
CA LEU A 164 -0.10 -8.31 -13.00
C LEU A 164 -1.27 -9.24 -13.36
N PHE A 165 -2.30 -8.75 -14.07
CA PHE A 165 -3.41 -9.59 -14.54
C PHE A 165 -2.99 -10.59 -15.62
N TRP A 166 -1.89 -10.34 -16.32
CA TRP A 166 -1.32 -11.25 -17.32
C TRP A 166 -0.38 -12.30 -16.71
N THR A 167 0.03 -12.15 -15.44
CA THR A 167 0.93 -13.06 -14.72
C THR A 167 0.53 -14.54 -14.80
N PRO A 168 -0.75 -14.95 -14.83
CA PRO A 168 -1.12 -16.36 -14.99
C PRO A 168 -0.63 -17.03 -16.29
N ARG A 169 -0.19 -16.24 -17.28
CA ARG A 169 0.45 -16.75 -18.51
C ARG A 169 1.94 -17.03 -18.36
N LEU A 170 2.55 -16.54 -17.29
CA LEU A 170 3.95 -16.81 -16.97
C LEU A 170 4.10 -18.18 -16.33
N SER A 171 5.17 -18.87 -16.70
CA SER A 171 5.55 -20.17 -16.16
C SER A 171 7.08 -20.27 -16.09
N ALA A 172 7.60 -21.24 -15.38
CA ALA A 172 9.04 -21.49 -15.32
C ALA A 172 9.66 -21.71 -16.73
N SER A 173 8.89 -22.27 -17.67
CA SER A 173 9.36 -22.57 -19.02
C SER A 173 9.38 -21.36 -19.97
N ASN A 174 8.59 -20.31 -19.69
CA ASN A 174 8.47 -19.17 -20.58
C ASN A 174 8.90 -17.83 -19.99
N VAL A 175 9.12 -17.76 -18.67
CA VAL A 175 9.42 -16.49 -17.97
C VAL A 175 10.67 -15.79 -18.53
N ALA A 176 11.69 -16.54 -18.95
CA ALA A 176 12.92 -16.01 -19.52
C ALA A 176 12.71 -15.21 -20.83
N LYS A 177 11.59 -15.41 -21.54
CA LYS A 177 11.24 -14.59 -22.71
C LYS A 177 10.90 -13.14 -22.33
N TYR A 178 10.34 -12.95 -21.15
CA TYR A 178 9.79 -11.67 -20.67
C TYR A 178 10.65 -11.01 -19.60
N ILE A 179 11.30 -11.81 -18.77
CA ILE A 179 12.08 -11.35 -17.63
C ILE A 179 13.40 -12.12 -17.60
N THR A 180 14.49 -11.38 -17.48
CA THR A 180 15.83 -11.92 -17.26
C THR A 180 16.43 -11.30 -16.01
N ILE A 181 17.47 -11.89 -15.46
CA ILE A 181 18.26 -11.30 -14.37
C ILE A 181 19.66 -10.94 -14.88
N GLU A 182 20.23 -9.88 -14.36
CA GLU A 182 21.54 -9.37 -14.76
C GLU A 182 22.67 -10.33 -14.31
N ASP A 183 22.53 -10.86 -13.09
CA ASP A 183 23.50 -11.80 -12.50
C ASP A 183 22.81 -13.12 -12.10
N GLU A 184 22.90 -14.12 -12.98
CA GLU A 184 22.39 -15.47 -12.69
C GLU A 184 23.18 -16.17 -11.57
N LYS A 185 24.48 -15.89 -11.41
CA LYS A 185 25.31 -16.48 -10.35
C LYS A 185 24.88 -16.00 -8.98
N LEU A 186 24.56 -14.71 -8.86
CA LEU A 186 24.01 -14.13 -7.63
C LEU A 186 22.68 -14.82 -7.29
N LEU A 187 21.79 -14.99 -8.27
CA LEU A 187 20.53 -15.72 -8.06
C LEU A 187 20.79 -17.15 -7.60
N GLU A 188 21.67 -17.89 -8.27
CA GLU A 188 22.03 -19.26 -7.93
C GLU A 188 22.59 -19.35 -6.52
N SER A 189 23.45 -18.41 -6.10
CA SER A 189 24.01 -18.37 -4.75
C SER A 189 22.95 -18.24 -3.66
N ILE A 190 21.85 -17.56 -3.97
CA ILE A 190 20.72 -17.34 -3.06
C ILE A 190 19.76 -18.54 -3.06
N VAL A 191 19.58 -19.21 -4.22
CA VAL A 191 18.58 -20.29 -4.42
C VAL A 191 19.15 -21.67 -4.14
N SER A 192 20.43 -21.93 -4.47
CA SER A 192 20.96 -23.28 -4.69
C SER A 192 21.44 -24.01 -3.45
N THR A 193 21.56 -23.37 -2.29
CA THR A 193 22.13 -24.05 -1.13
C THR A 193 21.08 -24.42 -0.08
N LYS A 194 21.02 -25.70 0.30
CA LYS A 194 20.34 -26.16 1.54
C LYS A 194 20.85 -25.41 2.80
N ALA A 195 21.96 -24.68 2.66
CA ALA A 195 22.58 -23.82 3.65
C ALA A 195 22.36 -22.33 3.40
N SER A 196 21.67 -21.92 2.31
CA SER A 196 21.43 -20.50 2.03
C SER A 196 20.51 -19.92 3.09
N ARG A 197 20.98 -18.86 3.73
CA ARG A 197 20.14 -18.09 4.65
C ARG A 197 19.06 -17.39 3.83
N PRO A 198 17.78 -17.42 4.27
CA PRO A 198 16.72 -16.69 3.60
C PRO A 198 17.05 -15.20 3.61
N VAL A 199 16.67 -14.48 2.57
CA VAL A 199 16.91 -13.03 2.46
C VAL A 199 15.64 -12.24 2.78
N VAL A 200 15.86 -11.01 3.26
CA VAL A 200 14.86 -9.95 3.25
C VAL A 200 15.02 -9.19 1.93
N GLY A 201 14.24 -9.55 0.93
CA GLY A 201 14.22 -8.84 -0.35
C GLY A 201 13.56 -7.46 -0.17
N VAL A 202 14.23 -6.40 -0.59
CA VAL A 202 13.67 -5.05 -0.59
C VAL A 202 13.63 -4.49 -2.00
N THR A 203 12.54 -3.81 -2.33
CA THR A 203 12.36 -3.14 -3.61
C THR A 203 11.54 -1.87 -3.44
N ILE A 204 11.33 -1.15 -4.51
CA ILE A 204 10.55 0.08 -4.57
C ILE A 204 9.55 0.01 -5.73
N HIS A 205 8.58 0.92 -5.80
CA HIS A 205 7.63 1.01 -6.91
C HIS A 205 8.32 1.55 -8.18
N PHE A 206 9.23 0.76 -8.73
CA PHE A 206 10.08 1.09 -9.86
C PHE A 206 9.98 0.01 -10.94
N GLY A 207 9.77 0.42 -12.19
CA GLY A 207 9.58 -0.50 -13.30
C GLY A 207 8.42 -1.47 -13.04
N ASN A 208 8.61 -2.75 -13.34
CA ASN A 208 7.60 -3.78 -13.01
C ASN A 208 8.00 -4.59 -11.76
N PHE A 209 7.83 -3.99 -10.60
CA PHE A 209 8.09 -4.61 -9.29
C PHE A 209 7.24 -5.88 -9.04
N GLU A 210 6.03 -5.97 -9.62
CA GLU A 210 5.16 -7.15 -9.52
C GLU A 210 5.81 -8.36 -10.23
N TRP A 211 6.31 -8.17 -11.44
CA TRP A 211 6.97 -9.23 -12.19
C TRP A 211 8.36 -9.56 -11.68
N ALA A 212 9.06 -8.62 -11.04
CA ALA A 212 10.32 -8.93 -10.35
C ALA A 212 10.09 -9.99 -9.26
N SER A 213 9.06 -9.80 -8.43
CA SER A 213 8.70 -10.77 -7.39
C SER A 213 8.23 -12.12 -7.98
N ALA A 214 7.39 -12.08 -9.03
CA ALA A 214 6.91 -13.27 -9.72
C ALA A 214 8.05 -14.09 -10.35
N TYR A 215 9.09 -13.42 -10.89
CA TYR A 215 10.24 -14.09 -11.49
C TYR A 215 10.98 -14.98 -10.48
N TYR A 216 11.29 -14.44 -9.29
CA TYR A 216 11.95 -15.23 -8.25
C TYR A 216 11.13 -16.46 -7.87
N ALA A 217 9.82 -16.33 -7.73
CA ALA A 217 8.93 -17.44 -7.39
C ALA A 217 8.88 -18.51 -8.50
N LEU A 218 8.80 -18.10 -9.77
CA LEU A 218 8.81 -19.00 -10.94
C LEU A 218 10.15 -19.70 -11.14
N ARG A 219 11.25 -19.11 -10.67
CA ARG A 219 12.58 -19.72 -10.64
C ARG A 219 12.80 -20.62 -9.41
N GLY A 220 11.74 -20.86 -8.61
CA GLY A 220 11.77 -21.75 -7.45
C GLY A 220 12.01 -21.04 -6.11
N TYR A 221 12.32 -19.73 -6.11
CA TYR A 221 12.56 -18.96 -4.89
C TYR A 221 11.24 -18.38 -4.35
N LYS A 222 10.44 -19.30 -3.80
CA LYS A 222 9.11 -18.99 -3.27
C LYS A 222 9.21 -18.29 -1.93
N GLY A 223 8.60 -17.11 -1.80
CA GLY A 223 8.66 -16.29 -0.59
C GLY A 223 7.31 -15.72 -0.20
N LEU A 224 7.32 -15.00 0.93
CA LEU A 224 6.19 -14.18 1.37
C LEU A 224 6.39 -12.75 0.91
N ILE A 225 5.35 -12.14 0.35
CA ILE A 225 5.35 -10.72 -0.04
C ILE A 225 4.31 -9.94 0.74
N LEU A 226 4.68 -8.71 1.14
CA LEU A 226 3.75 -7.80 1.80
C LEU A 226 2.81 -7.17 0.76
N MET A 227 1.51 -7.20 1.05
CA MET A 227 0.50 -6.49 0.26
C MET A 227 -0.40 -5.64 1.14
N GLN A 228 -0.91 -4.56 0.57
CA GLN A 228 -1.91 -3.74 1.23
C GLN A 228 -3.29 -4.38 1.12
N ARG A 229 -4.07 -4.39 2.20
CA ARG A 229 -5.48 -4.76 2.19
C ARG A 229 -6.29 -3.68 1.47
N PHE A 230 -7.15 -4.09 0.56
CA PHE A 230 -8.10 -3.20 -0.10
C PHE A 230 -9.30 -2.91 0.81
N LYS A 231 -9.93 -1.74 0.64
CA LYS A 231 -11.19 -1.41 1.32
C LYS A 231 -12.32 -2.39 0.99
N ASN A 232 -12.28 -2.98 -0.19
CA ASN A 232 -13.15 -4.04 -0.65
C ASN A 232 -12.42 -5.37 -0.45
N ASP A 233 -12.76 -6.11 0.58
CA ASP A 233 -12.08 -7.37 0.94
C ASP A 233 -12.11 -8.42 -0.17
N ARG A 234 -13.16 -8.42 -1.00
CA ARG A 234 -13.23 -9.32 -2.17
C ARG A 234 -12.08 -9.07 -3.14
N LEU A 235 -11.69 -7.81 -3.33
CA LEU A 235 -10.52 -7.47 -4.15
C LEU A 235 -9.22 -7.94 -3.48
N THR A 236 -9.11 -7.84 -2.16
CA THR A 236 -7.93 -8.36 -1.43
C THR A 236 -7.69 -9.83 -1.76
N VAL A 237 -8.75 -10.66 -1.68
CA VAL A 237 -8.66 -12.09 -2.01
C VAL A 237 -8.32 -12.32 -3.49
N LEU A 238 -8.90 -11.55 -4.42
CA LEU A 238 -8.60 -11.69 -5.85
C LEU A 238 -7.14 -11.36 -6.17
N PHE A 239 -6.63 -10.24 -5.67
CA PHE A 239 -5.24 -9.84 -5.89
C PHE A 239 -4.25 -10.77 -5.20
N GLN A 240 -4.59 -11.30 -4.03
CA GLN A 240 -3.81 -12.31 -3.37
C GLN A 240 -3.68 -13.56 -4.25
N ARG A 241 -4.79 -14.13 -4.70
CA ARG A 241 -4.81 -15.29 -5.61
C ARG A 241 -4.05 -15.04 -6.90
N LEU A 242 -4.19 -13.84 -7.46
CA LEU A 242 -3.51 -13.47 -8.71
C LEU A 242 -1.98 -13.48 -8.55
N ARG A 243 -1.45 -12.93 -7.45
CA ARG A 243 -0.01 -12.97 -7.16
C ARG A 243 0.47 -14.39 -6.84
N GLU A 244 -0.35 -15.17 -6.18
CA GLU A 244 -0.04 -16.57 -5.81
C GLU A 244 0.05 -17.52 -7.02
N THR A 245 -0.45 -17.12 -8.21
CA THR A 245 -0.29 -17.91 -9.44
C THR A 245 1.17 -18.15 -9.83
N SER A 246 2.09 -17.28 -9.42
CA SER A 246 3.54 -17.47 -9.62
C SER A 246 4.20 -18.36 -8.57
N GLY A 247 3.49 -18.72 -7.49
CA GLY A 247 3.99 -19.57 -6.41
C GLY A 247 4.49 -18.81 -5.16
N GLN A 248 4.37 -17.47 -5.12
CA GLN A 248 4.64 -16.69 -3.91
C GLN A 248 3.40 -16.65 -3.02
N THR A 249 3.58 -16.33 -1.73
CA THR A 249 2.48 -16.17 -0.78
C THR A 249 2.31 -14.70 -0.42
N SER A 250 1.10 -14.16 -0.59
CA SER A 250 0.80 -12.78 -0.25
C SER A 250 0.33 -12.67 1.21
N VAL A 251 0.86 -11.68 1.93
CA VAL A 251 0.55 -11.41 3.35
C VAL A 251 0.07 -9.98 3.47
N THR A 252 -1.12 -9.78 4.05
CA THR A 252 -1.62 -8.44 4.38
C THR A 252 -0.86 -7.83 5.56
N GLN A 253 -0.94 -6.52 5.72
CA GLN A 253 -0.20 -5.77 6.76
C GLN A 253 -0.47 -6.27 8.19
N GLU A 254 -1.67 -6.79 8.44
CA GLU A 254 -2.06 -7.31 9.76
C GLU A 254 -1.19 -8.51 10.16
N ASN A 255 -0.51 -8.39 11.30
CA ASN A 255 0.41 -9.43 11.82
C ASN A 255 1.55 -9.84 10.85
N SER A 256 1.84 -9.01 9.82
CA SER A 256 2.86 -9.32 8.81
C SER A 256 4.26 -9.47 9.42
N MET A 257 4.64 -8.66 10.41
CA MET A 257 5.94 -8.75 11.08
C MET A 257 6.17 -10.15 11.68
N VAL A 258 5.19 -10.68 12.43
CA VAL A 258 5.29 -12.01 13.05
C VAL A 258 5.34 -13.12 12.00
N ARG A 259 4.53 -12.99 10.93
CA ARG A 259 4.51 -13.97 9.83
C ARG A 259 5.85 -13.99 9.09
N PHE A 260 6.42 -12.82 8.81
CA PHE A 260 7.71 -12.69 8.14
C PHE A 260 8.87 -13.20 9.00
N PHE A 261 8.87 -12.85 10.29
CA PHE A 261 9.84 -13.40 11.23
C PHE A 261 9.82 -14.95 11.26
N LYS A 262 8.62 -15.55 11.38
CA LYS A 262 8.47 -17.00 11.36
C LYS A 262 8.89 -17.62 10.01
N ALA A 263 8.63 -16.94 8.89
CA ALA A 263 9.05 -17.39 7.57
C ALA A 263 10.58 -17.44 7.45
N LEU A 264 11.26 -16.35 7.80
CA LEU A 264 12.72 -16.27 7.79
C LEU A 264 13.36 -17.33 8.70
N LYS A 265 12.83 -17.56 9.91
CA LYS A 265 13.31 -18.64 10.79
C LYS A 265 13.12 -20.05 10.21
N ARG A 266 12.21 -20.23 9.25
CA ARG A 266 11.97 -21.51 8.52
C ARG A 266 12.74 -21.59 7.20
N GLY A 267 13.60 -20.64 6.89
CA GLY A 267 14.34 -20.64 5.63
C GLY A 267 13.56 -20.07 4.44
N VAL A 268 12.42 -19.40 4.69
CA VAL A 268 11.57 -18.82 3.64
C VAL A 268 11.86 -17.33 3.49
N PRO A 269 12.22 -16.85 2.28
CA PRO A 269 12.51 -15.43 2.04
C PRO A 269 11.25 -14.57 2.12
N VAL A 270 11.44 -13.28 2.34
CA VAL A 270 10.36 -12.29 2.38
C VAL A 270 10.65 -11.12 1.47
N GLY A 271 9.60 -10.48 0.93
CA GLY A 271 9.71 -9.34 0.02
C GLY A 271 8.91 -8.13 0.51
N ILE A 272 9.52 -6.95 0.51
CA ILE A 272 8.95 -5.70 1.05
C ILE A 272 9.24 -4.54 0.12
N LEU A 273 8.23 -3.69 -0.15
CA LEU A 273 8.43 -2.38 -0.76
C LEU A 273 8.68 -1.34 0.35
N ILE A 274 9.75 -0.53 0.17
CA ILE A 274 10.23 0.37 1.24
C ILE A 274 10.01 1.86 0.96
N ASP A 275 9.39 2.22 -0.15
CA ASP A 275 9.31 3.60 -0.66
C ASP A 275 7.96 4.31 -0.42
N LEU A 276 7.09 3.76 0.42
CA LEU A 276 5.82 4.42 0.75
C LEU A 276 5.87 5.07 2.14
N THR A 277 5.45 6.33 2.20
CA THR A 277 5.35 7.06 3.48
C THR A 277 4.23 6.51 4.35
N LEU A 278 4.55 6.18 5.59
CA LEU A 278 3.62 5.69 6.60
C LEU A 278 3.01 6.83 7.42
N LYS A 279 1.87 6.56 8.08
CA LYS A 279 1.23 7.50 9.01
C LYS A 279 2.07 7.62 10.28
N MET A 280 1.89 8.73 11.03
CA MET A 280 2.60 8.93 12.30
C MET A 280 2.27 7.86 13.36
N SER A 281 1.11 7.22 13.26
CA SER A 281 0.72 6.10 14.13
C SER A 281 1.43 4.78 13.84
N ASP A 282 2.06 4.64 12.68
CA ASP A 282 2.64 3.38 12.24
C ASP A 282 4.15 3.33 12.58
N PRO A 283 4.71 2.18 12.94
CA PRO A 283 6.15 2.05 13.16
C PRO A 283 6.94 2.35 11.88
N ALA A 284 7.84 3.32 11.93
CA ALA A 284 8.61 3.77 10.78
C ALA A 284 9.96 4.35 11.19
N VAL A 285 10.82 4.59 10.21
CA VAL A 285 12.05 5.36 10.35
C VAL A 285 12.06 6.50 9.34
N ILE A 286 12.82 7.55 9.65
CA ILE A 286 13.07 8.67 8.74
C ILE A 286 14.45 8.49 8.14
N PHE A 287 14.53 8.52 6.81
CA PHE A 287 15.79 8.54 6.05
C PHE A 287 15.70 9.55 4.92
N ARG A 288 16.82 9.92 4.32
CA ARG A 288 16.86 10.96 3.30
C ARG A 288 16.72 10.37 1.90
N THR A 289 15.78 10.94 1.12
CA THR A 289 15.52 10.59 -0.28
C THR A 289 15.59 11.86 -1.12
N PHE A 290 16.48 11.92 -2.09
CA PHE A 290 16.78 13.15 -2.83
C PHE A 290 17.15 14.34 -1.92
N GLY A 291 17.69 14.05 -0.74
CA GLY A 291 18.00 15.03 0.30
C GLY A 291 16.81 15.54 1.11
N LEU A 292 15.60 14.99 0.90
CA LEU A 292 14.40 15.30 1.67
C LEU A 292 14.12 14.16 2.67
N PRO A 293 13.70 14.44 3.91
CA PRO A 293 13.37 13.40 4.87
C PRO A 293 12.06 12.69 4.48
N MET A 294 12.11 11.37 4.43
CA MET A 294 10.97 10.48 4.15
C MET A 294 10.77 9.50 5.30
N ARG A 295 9.56 9.42 5.82
CA ARG A 295 9.18 8.50 6.88
C ARG A 295 8.56 7.24 6.28
N ALA A 296 9.29 6.11 6.29
CA ALA A 296 8.85 4.86 5.68
C ALA A 296 9.08 3.64 6.59
N THR A 297 8.72 2.46 6.11
CA THR A 297 8.76 1.23 6.91
C THR A 297 10.16 0.88 7.40
N MET A 298 10.27 0.51 8.67
CA MET A 298 11.47 -0.06 9.29
C MET A 298 11.47 -1.60 9.28
N MET A 299 10.45 -2.23 8.72
CA MET A 299 10.23 -3.68 8.82
C MET A 299 11.44 -4.50 8.35
N HIS A 300 12.08 -4.11 7.25
CA HIS A 300 13.25 -4.81 6.71
C HIS A 300 14.45 -4.76 7.67
N ALA A 301 14.68 -3.62 8.32
CA ALA A 301 15.74 -3.46 9.29
C ALA A 301 15.50 -4.28 10.56
N VAL A 302 14.25 -4.25 11.09
CA VAL A 302 13.86 -5.05 12.25
C VAL A 302 13.97 -6.55 11.96
N LEU A 303 13.55 -7.00 10.78
CA LEU A 303 13.67 -8.41 10.40
C LEU A 303 15.12 -8.84 10.28
N HIS A 304 15.97 -8.02 9.68
CA HIS A 304 17.42 -8.26 9.63
C HIS A 304 18.01 -8.39 11.03
N ASP A 305 17.82 -7.40 11.89
CA ASP A 305 18.33 -7.38 13.27
C ASP A 305 17.90 -8.61 14.07
N ARG A 306 16.61 -9.00 13.99
CA ARG A 306 16.04 -10.11 14.76
C ARG A 306 16.36 -11.50 14.22
N THR A 307 16.70 -11.64 12.94
CA THR A 307 16.89 -12.95 12.31
C THR A 307 18.32 -13.19 11.81
N GLY A 308 19.09 -12.14 11.60
CA GLY A 308 20.39 -12.18 10.92
C GLY A 308 20.27 -12.45 9.41
N ALA A 309 19.04 -12.43 8.85
CA ALA A 309 18.83 -12.60 7.41
C ALA A 309 19.38 -11.40 6.64
N PRO A 310 20.21 -11.59 5.60
CA PRO A 310 20.73 -10.49 4.80
C PRO A 310 19.62 -9.74 4.07
N ILE A 311 19.80 -8.43 3.84
CA ILE A 311 18.89 -7.60 3.07
C ILE A 311 19.38 -7.56 1.62
N MET A 312 18.51 -7.88 0.66
CA MET A 312 18.84 -7.90 -0.76
C MET A 312 17.97 -6.88 -1.52
N PRO A 313 18.52 -5.72 -1.88
CA PRO A 313 17.83 -4.79 -2.77
C PRO A 313 17.74 -5.33 -4.20
N PHE A 314 16.62 -5.08 -4.89
CA PHE A 314 16.44 -5.43 -6.30
C PHE A 314 15.40 -4.55 -6.99
N VAL A 315 15.48 -4.43 -8.32
CA VAL A 315 14.52 -3.71 -9.17
C VAL A 315 14.30 -4.44 -10.48
N ALA A 316 13.22 -4.12 -11.19
CA ALA A 316 12.98 -4.56 -12.56
C ALA A 316 13.10 -3.38 -13.52
N LEU A 317 14.16 -3.34 -14.30
CA LEU A 317 14.42 -2.35 -15.34
C LEU A 317 13.77 -2.77 -16.66
N PRO A 318 13.28 -1.83 -17.49
CA PRO A 318 12.84 -2.15 -18.83
C PRO A 318 14.02 -2.60 -19.69
N ARG A 319 13.82 -3.66 -20.48
CA ARG A 319 14.83 -4.19 -21.41
C ARG A 319 14.59 -3.67 -22.82
N LYS A 320 15.67 -3.31 -23.54
CA LYS A 320 15.61 -3.02 -24.98
C LYS A 320 15.02 -4.25 -25.71
N GLY A 321 14.04 -4.03 -26.57
CA GLY A 321 13.32 -5.10 -27.25
C GLY A 321 12.12 -5.66 -26.49
N GLY A 322 11.83 -5.14 -25.31
CA GLY A 322 10.66 -5.51 -24.48
C GLY A 322 10.98 -6.46 -23.35
N GLY A 323 10.09 -6.49 -22.36
CA GLY A 323 10.32 -7.24 -21.13
C GLY A 323 11.16 -6.49 -20.09
N TYR A 324 11.67 -7.20 -19.12
CA TYR A 324 12.35 -6.62 -17.96
C TYR A 324 13.67 -7.34 -17.67
N LEU A 325 14.63 -6.58 -17.15
CA LEU A 325 15.88 -7.05 -16.58
C LEU A 325 15.83 -6.84 -15.07
N ILE A 326 15.95 -7.90 -14.30
CA ILE A 326 16.09 -7.78 -12.86
C ILE A 326 17.54 -7.47 -12.55
N ARG A 327 17.76 -6.35 -11.87
CA ARG A 327 19.01 -6.00 -11.22
C ARG A 327 18.86 -6.26 -9.74
N ALA A 328 19.57 -7.26 -9.24
CA ALA A 328 19.73 -7.53 -7.82
C ALA A 328 21.09 -6.97 -7.36
N PHE A 329 21.14 -6.50 -6.13
CA PHE A 329 22.36 -6.07 -5.50
C PHE A 329 22.86 -7.15 -4.54
N GLU A 330 24.15 -7.15 -4.25
CA GLU A 330 24.73 -8.03 -3.24
C GLU A 330 23.98 -7.94 -1.92
N PRO A 331 23.72 -9.09 -1.27
CA PRO A 331 23.07 -9.10 0.04
C PRO A 331 23.85 -8.33 1.08
N MET A 332 23.20 -7.40 1.74
CA MET A 332 23.77 -6.51 2.74
C MET A 332 23.65 -7.12 4.13
N GLN A 333 24.73 -7.07 4.91
CA GLN A 333 24.78 -7.43 6.32
C GLN A 333 25.18 -6.23 7.14
N PHE A 334 24.57 -6.08 8.30
CA PHE A 334 24.86 -5.00 9.23
C PHE A 334 25.25 -5.59 10.60
N PRO A 335 26.17 -4.96 11.34
CA PRO A 335 26.45 -5.33 12.73
C PRO A 335 25.20 -5.29 13.62
N ALA A 336 25.17 -6.14 14.63
CA ALA A 336 24.10 -6.08 15.62
C ALA A 336 24.05 -4.69 16.30
N GLY A 337 22.83 -4.16 16.46
CA GLY A 337 22.64 -2.83 17.04
C GLY A 337 22.83 -1.66 16.08
N THR A 338 23.10 -1.89 14.77
CA THR A 338 23.08 -0.82 13.77
C THR A 338 21.73 -0.11 13.80
N PRO A 339 21.67 1.23 13.86
CA PRO A 339 20.41 1.96 13.86
C PRO A 339 19.56 1.62 12.63
N TYR A 340 18.27 1.38 12.84
CA TYR A 340 17.36 0.99 11.73
C TYR A 340 17.28 2.04 10.61
N GLN A 341 17.53 3.29 10.95
CA GLN A 341 17.63 4.39 9.99
C GLN A 341 18.81 4.22 9.05
N GLU A 342 20.00 3.87 9.56
CA GLU A 342 21.20 3.65 8.74
C GLU A 342 20.98 2.47 7.79
N ILE A 343 20.36 1.39 8.27
CA ILE A 343 20.00 0.24 7.45
C ILE A 343 19.03 0.67 6.33
N ALA A 344 18.01 1.46 6.66
CA ALA A 344 17.03 1.94 5.67
C ALA A 344 17.68 2.90 4.66
N GLN A 345 18.57 3.79 5.10
CA GLN A 345 19.31 4.70 4.24
C GLN A 345 20.22 3.92 3.28
N ALA A 346 20.98 2.95 3.78
CA ALA A 346 21.86 2.13 2.95
C ALA A 346 21.08 1.34 1.87
N CYS A 347 19.88 0.87 2.20
CA CYS A 347 18.97 0.26 1.22
C CYS A 347 18.51 1.28 0.16
N TRP A 348 18.09 2.48 0.59
CA TRP A 348 17.66 3.54 -0.32
C TRP A 348 18.77 4.00 -1.27
N ASP A 349 20.00 4.10 -0.77
CA ASP A 349 21.16 4.54 -1.55
C ASP A 349 21.48 3.62 -2.75
N LYS A 350 20.95 2.37 -2.74
CA LYS A 350 21.01 1.50 -3.92
C LYS A 350 19.99 1.87 -5.00
N PHE A 351 18.87 2.50 -4.62
CA PHE A 351 17.76 2.81 -5.53
C PHE A 351 17.84 4.23 -6.10
N GLU A 352 18.25 5.21 -5.32
CA GLU A 352 18.23 6.61 -5.76
C GLU A 352 19.05 6.86 -7.04
N PRO A 353 20.26 6.29 -7.23
CA PRO A 353 20.99 6.42 -8.50
C PRO A 353 20.21 5.88 -9.70
N LEU A 354 19.51 4.76 -9.55
CA LEU A 354 18.67 4.20 -10.62
C LEU A 354 17.48 5.08 -10.96
N ILE A 355 16.87 5.71 -9.95
CA ILE A 355 15.77 6.66 -10.18
C ILE A 355 16.31 7.92 -10.88
N ARG A 356 17.53 8.35 -10.58
CA ARG A 356 18.16 9.48 -11.27
C ARG A 356 18.49 9.17 -12.72
N GLU A 357 18.90 7.95 -13.02
CA GLU A 357 19.19 7.46 -14.38
C GLU A 357 17.89 7.23 -15.20
N HIS A 358 16.86 6.68 -14.55
CA HIS A 358 15.57 6.33 -15.16
C HIS A 358 14.38 6.94 -14.40
N PRO A 359 14.25 8.28 -14.40
CA PRO A 359 13.27 8.95 -13.54
C PRO A 359 11.82 8.58 -13.86
N GLU A 360 11.52 8.21 -15.10
CA GLU A 360 10.18 7.78 -15.50
C GLU A 360 9.76 6.43 -14.90
N GLN A 361 10.69 5.65 -14.34
CA GLN A 361 10.39 4.32 -13.81
C GLN A 361 9.82 4.32 -12.40
N TRP A 362 9.96 5.40 -11.62
CA TRP A 362 9.50 5.48 -10.25
C TRP A 362 8.08 6.08 -10.13
N LEU A 363 7.34 5.69 -9.07
CA LEU A 363 5.95 6.11 -8.83
C LEU A 363 5.86 7.55 -8.31
N TRP A 364 6.02 8.54 -9.19
CA TRP A 364 5.95 9.97 -8.81
C TRP A 364 4.55 10.44 -8.37
N GLY A 365 3.47 9.74 -8.71
CA GLY A 365 2.10 10.10 -8.33
C GLY A 365 1.77 9.89 -6.86
N TYR A 366 2.65 9.26 -6.08
CA TYR A 366 2.45 9.04 -4.65
C TYR A 366 3.01 10.19 -3.81
N LYS A 367 2.44 10.44 -2.61
CA LYS A 367 2.89 11.49 -1.69
C LYS A 367 4.05 11.02 -0.82
N HIS A 368 5.27 10.93 -1.40
CA HIS A 368 6.46 10.41 -0.71
C HIS A 368 6.90 11.28 0.46
N TRP A 369 6.82 12.62 0.34
CA TRP A 369 7.20 13.56 1.39
C TRP A 369 5.94 14.17 2.04
N ARG A 370 5.16 13.31 2.69
CA ARG A 370 3.90 13.73 3.34
C ARG A 370 4.12 14.65 4.52
N TYR A 371 5.27 14.51 5.17
CA TYR A 371 5.67 15.31 6.32
C TYR A 371 6.91 16.14 5.97
N ARG A 372 7.04 17.30 6.60
CA ARG A 372 8.21 18.17 6.48
C ARG A 372 8.62 18.68 7.86
N PRO A 373 9.93 18.88 8.11
CA PRO A 373 10.40 19.48 9.35
C PRO A 373 9.95 20.94 9.48
N ALA A 374 10.03 21.48 10.69
CA ALA A 374 9.70 22.87 10.98
C ALA A 374 10.53 23.83 10.13
N ASN A 375 11.84 23.57 10.03
CA ASN A 375 12.81 24.34 9.26
C ASN A 375 13.40 23.48 8.14
N PRO A 376 12.74 23.38 6.97
CA PRO A 376 13.17 22.52 5.89
C PRO A 376 14.39 23.13 5.17
N GLU A 377 15.46 22.33 5.00
CA GLU A 377 16.65 22.70 4.23
C GLU A 377 16.38 22.86 2.72
N LYS A 378 15.36 22.16 2.22
CA LYS A 378 14.95 22.17 0.81
C LYS A 378 13.45 22.41 0.68
N PRO A 379 12.99 23.02 -0.43
CA PRO A 379 11.57 23.15 -0.71
C PRO A 379 10.86 21.79 -0.77
N HIS A 380 9.81 21.63 0.01
CA HIS A 380 8.97 20.43 0.02
C HIS A 380 7.79 20.58 -0.96
N PRO A 381 7.21 19.47 -1.42
CA PRO A 381 5.99 19.49 -2.22
C PRO A 381 4.83 20.18 -1.47
N PHE A 382 3.92 20.80 -2.21
CA PHE A 382 2.79 21.59 -1.66
C PHE A 382 1.88 20.82 -0.69
N TYR A 383 1.89 19.48 -0.76
CA TYR A 383 1.07 18.61 0.07
C TYR A 383 1.76 18.18 1.38
N ALA A 384 3.01 18.58 1.59
CA ALA A 384 3.77 18.22 2.79
C ALA A 384 3.24 19.00 4.00
N ASN A 385 2.82 18.27 5.03
CA ASN A 385 2.29 18.85 6.26
C ASN A 385 3.37 18.91 7.34
N ARG A 386 3.30 19.95 8.17
CA ARG A 386 4.06 19.99 9.42
C ARG A 386 3.39 19.07 10.45
N SER A 387 4.19 18.40 11.27
CA SER A 387 3.73 17.55 12.36
C SER A 387 4.75 17.62 13.49
N GLU A 388 4.31 17.99 14.70
CA GLU A 388 5.17 18.05 15.90
C GLU A 388 5.80 16.68 16.22
N LEU A 389 5.07 15.59 15.99
CA LEU A 389 5.61 14.23 16.16
C LEU A 389 6.72 13.93 15.14
N PHE A 390 6.57 14.42 13.91
CA PHE A 390 7.61 14.26 12.90
C PHE A 390 8.84 15.12 13.24
N ASP A 391 8.66 16.35 13.71
CA ASP A 391 9.75 17.21 14.14
C ASP A 391 10.53 16.55 15.28
N ALA A 392 9.87 16.00 16.30
CA ALA A 392 10.51 15.30 17.42
C ALA A 392 11.30 14.05 16.96
N GLU A 393 10.72 13.20 16.07
CA GLU A 393 11.44 12.05 15.50
C GLU A 393 12.66 12.51 14.68
N PHE A 394 12.52 13.57 13.88
CA PHE A 394 13.57 14.08 13.00
C PHE A 394 14.73 14.72 13.77
N ASP A 395 14.44 15.48 14.83
CA ASP A 395 15.44 16.12 15.68
C ASP A 395 16.25 15.09 16.47
N GLN A 396 15.62 14.01 16.97
CA GLN A 396 16.33 12.90 17.62
C GLN A 396 17.34 12.22 16.68
N ILE A 397 17.03 12.12 15.41
CA ILE A 397 17.90 11.51 14.41
C ILE A 397 19.10 12.38 14.07
N ASN A 398 18.94 13.71 14.06
CA ASN A 398 20.03 14.64 13.76
C ASN A 398 20.90 14.94 15.00
N ALA A 399 20.46 14.55 16.20
CA ALA A 399 21.22 14.74 17.45
C ALA A 399 22.15 13.55 17.77
N ASN A 400 21.96 12.40 17.14
CA ASN A 400 22.81 11.21 17.24
C ASN A 400 23.75 11.09 16.04
#